data_641c3c66cd45ff1621b3e8c71438fe81
#
_entry.id   641c3c66cd45ff1621b3e8c71438fe81
#
_cell.length_a   1.000
_cell.length_b   1.000
_cell.length_c   1.000
_cell.angle_alpha   90.00
_cell.angle_beta   90.00
_cell.angle_gamma   90.00
#
_symmetry.space_group_name_H-M   'P 1'
#
loop_
_entity.id
_entity.type
_entity.pdbx_description
1 polymer ?
#
loop_
_entity_poly.entity_id
_entity_poly.type
_entity_poly.pdbx_seq_one_letter_code
_entity_poly.pdbx_strand_id
1 'polypeptide(L)'
;SGLNFDNQMPKVIEKYNPSVILCAYGTRVISGSHVLITKKLLNESVKIAQKCNISPGRIVLDPAIGFFRRSSEVKNKLPYTKINSDWAQRDIEIIKNLESLKTKYPILVSISNKSFLGKLLEKDDPSDRNIGTALAEMTSILNGASIIRTHNPKITSDVIKMTKLLTKKSKKGL
;
A
#
# COMPACT_ATOMS: atom_id res chain seq x y z
N SER A 1 -3.66 2.29 -10.35
CA SER A 1 -4.89 1.47 -10.47
C SER A 1 -4.54 0.00 -10.64
N GLY A 2 -5.53 -0.89 -10.38
CA GLY A 2 -5.34 -2.35 -10.47
C GLY A 2 -5.59 -2.92 -11.88
N LEU A 3 -5.41 -2.17 -12.93
CA LEU A 3 -5.70 -2.53 -14.34
C LEU A 3 -7.19 -2.73 -14.67
N ASN A 4 -8.09 -2.56 -13.70
CA ASN A 4 -9.53 -2.77 -13.86
C ASN A 4 -10.29 -1.48 -14.20
N PHE A 5 -9.60 -0.35 -14.21
CA PHE A 5 -10.23 0.97 -14.38
C PHE A 5 -10.39 1.34 -15.85
N ASP A 6 -9.39 1.03 -16.64
CA ASP A 6 -9.34 1.35 -18.06
C ASP A 6 -9.16 0.06 -18.87
N ASN A 7 -10.15 -0.26 -19.70
CA ASN A 7 -10.15 -1.47 -20.53
C ASN A 7 -9.05 -1.47 -21.61
N GLN A 8 -8.45 -0.33 -21.92
CA GLN A 8 -7.34 -0.23 -22.89
C GLN A 8 -5.98 -0.43 -22.21
N MET A 9 -5.87 -0.13 -20.93
CA MET A 9 -4.59 -0.24 -20.20
C MET A 9 -3.94 -1.63 -20.30
N PRO A 10 -4.67 -2.76 -20.19
CA PRO A 10 -4.10 -4.09 -20.39
C PRO A 10 -3.40 -4.25 -21.75
N LYS A 11 -3.98 -3.73 -22.83
CA LYS A 11 -3.38 -3.79 -24.18
C LYS A 11 -2.10 -2.95 -24.28
N VAL A 12 -2.09 -1.78 -23.64
CA VAL A 12 -0.89 -0.92 -23.58
C VAL A 12 0.24 -1.61 -22.84
N ILE A 13 -0.08 -2.23 -21.69
CA ILE A 13 0.89 -2.97 -20.89
C ILE A 13 1.44 -4.18 -21.63
N GLU A 14 0.61 -4.94 -22.32
CA GLU A 14 1.02 -6.07 -23.14
C GLU A 14 1.98 -5.61 -24.25
N LYS A 15 1.63 -4.51 -24.96
CA LYS A 15 2.43 -3.96 -26.06
C LYS A 15 3.82 -3.48 -25.61
N TYR A 16 3.90 -2.76 -24.48
CA TYR A 16 5.15 -2.11 -24.05
C TYR A 16 5.91 -2.89 -22.98
N ASN A 17 5.30 -3.94 -22.39
CA ASN A 17 5.86 -4.80 -21.34
C ASN A 17 6.62 -4.04 -20.24
N PRO A 18 6.03 -3.02 -19.59
CA PRO A 18 6.69 -2.24 -18.55
C PRO A 18 6.77 -3.01 -17.22
N SER A 19 7.55 -2.51 -16.27
CA SER A 19 7.35 -2.86 -14.85
C SER A 19 6.11 -2.14 -14.32
N VAL A 20 5.32 -2.80 -13.48
CA VAL A 20 4.02 -2.29 -13.03
C VAL A 20 3.87 -2.34 -11.51
N ILE A 21 3.31 -1.29 -10.94
CA ILE A 21 2.83 -1.27 -9.55
C ILE A 21 1.31 -1.45 -9.59
N LEU A 22 0.84 -2.57 -9.08
CA LEU A 22 -0.57 -2.94 -9.03
C LEU A 22 -1.18 -2.56 -7.69
N CYS A 23 -2.06 -1.56 -7.69
CA CYS A 23 -2.80 -1.16 -6.50
C CYS A 23 -3.99 -2.07 -6.23
N ALA A 24 -4.32 -2.28 -4.96
CA ALA A 24 -5.61 -2.83 -4.54
C ALA A 24 -6.72 -1.86 -4.97
N TYR A 25 -7.47 -2.24 -6.00
CA TYR A 25 -8.44 -1.38 -6.65
C TYR A 25 -9.86 -1.93 -6.54
N GLY A 26 -10.80 -1.11 -6.11
CA GLY A 26 -12.20 -1.47 -6.01
C GLY A 26 -13.11 -0.37 -6.54
N THR A 27 -14.12 -0.74 -7.34
CA THR A 27 -15.07 0.18 -7.99
C THR A 27 -16.38 0.35 -7.23
N ARG A 28 -16.54 -0.37 -6.13
CA ARG A 28 -17.78 -0.45 -5.33
C ARG A 28 -17.49 -0.32 -3.85
N VAL A 29 -18.53 -0.07 -3.06
CA VAL A 29 -18.45 -0.13 -1.60
C VAL A 29 -18.01 -1.53 -1.17
N ILE A 30 -17.03 -1.60 -0.28
CA ILE A 30 -16.45 -2.84 0.22
C ILE A 30 -16.76 -2.95 1.70
N SER A 31 -17.28 -4.11 2.11
CA SER A 31 -17.53 -4.46 3.50
C SER A 31 -16.86 -5.78 3.85
N GLY A 32 -16.71 -6.06 5.14
CA GLY A 32 -16.07 -7.27 5.65
C GLY A 32 -14.60 -7.07 6.06
N SER A 33 -13.81 -8.13 6.10
CA SER A 33 -12.40 -8.06 6.46
C SER A 33 -11.58 -7.32 5.41
N HIS A 34 -11.03 -6.17 5.79
CA HIS A 34 -10.26 -5.30 4.91
C HIS A 34 -9.02 -6.01 4.33
N VAL A 35 -8.38 -6.86 5.12
CA VAL A 35 -7.20 -7.63 4.70
C VAL A 35 -7.57 -8.61 3.58
N LEU A 36 -8.64 -9.41 3.77
CA LEU A 36 -9.09 -10.37 2.77
C LEU A 36 -9.53 -9.68 1.47
N ILE A 37 -10.26 -8.57 1.58
CA ILE A 37 -10.69 -7.80 0.41
C ILE A 37 -9.49 -7.20 -0.32
N THR A 38 -8.52 -6.62 0.40
CA THR A 38 -7.29 -6.09 -0.19
C THR A 38 -6.53 -7.19 -0.92
N LYS A 39 -6.37 -8.37 -0.30
CA LYS A 39 -5.75 -9.54 -0.92
C LYS A 39 -6.48 -9.98 -2.20
N LYS A 40 -7.81 -10.00 -2.17
CA LYS A 40 -8.64 -10.33 -3.35
C LYS A 40 -8.41 -9.34 -4.48
N LEU A 41 -8.45 -8.03 -4.21
CA LEU A 41 -8.24 -6.99 -5.21
C LEU A 41 -6.82 -7.05 -5.83
N LEU A 42 -5.80 -7.28 -5.02
CA LEU A 42 -4.43 -7.47 -5.51
C LEU A 42 -4.34 -8.71 -6.42
N ASN A 43 -4.93 -9.83 -6.01
CA ASN A 43 -4.94 -11.05 -6.81
C ASN A 43 -5.67 -10.87 -8.15
N GLU A 44 -6.78 -10.12 -8.19
CA GLU A 44 -7.48 -9.78 -9.43
C GLU A 44 -6.57 -8.99 -10.37
N SER A 45 -5.86 -7.97 -9.85
CA SER A 45 -4.92 -7.18 -10.63
C SER A 45 -3.74 -8.01 -11.15
N VAL A 46 -3.21 -8.91 -10.33
CA VAL A 46 -2.14 -9.86 -10.75
C VAL A 46 -2.62 -10.76 -11.88
N LYS A 47 -3.83 -11.30 -11.80
CA LYS A 47 -4.39 -12.14 -12.87
C LYS A 47 -4.48 -11.40 -14.21
N ILE A 48 -4.84 -10.11 -14.18
CA ILE A 48 -4.88 -9.28 -15.38
C ILE A 48 -3.47 -9.08 -15.93
N ALA A 49 -2.49 -8.71 -15.07
CA ALA A 49 -1.10 -8.53 -15.50
C ALA A 49 -0.50 -9.81 -16.10
N GLN A 50 -0.81 -10.96 -15.52
CA GLN A 50 -0.37 -12.26 -16.05
C GLN A 50 -0.97 -12.56 -17.43
N LYS A 51 -2.27 -12.23 -17.64
CA LYS A 51 -2.91 -12.37 -18.98
C LYS A 51 -2.29 -11.44 -20.02
N CYS A 52 -1.68 -10.33 -19.59
CA CYS A 52 -0.91 -9.42 -20.45
C CYS A 52 0.57 -9.81 -20.58
N ASN A 53 0.92 -11.07 -20.26
CA ASN A 53 2.29 -11.59 -20.36
C ASN A 53 3.35 -10.82 -19.55
N ILE A 54 2.94 -10.07 -18.50
CA ILE A 54 3.90 -9.39 -17.63
C ILE A 54 4.63 -10.40 -16.77
N SER A 55 5.95 -10.43 -16.87
CA SER A 55 6.77 -11.36 -16.08
C SER A 55 6.68 -11.06 -14.58
N PRO A 56 6.72 -12.07 -13.71
CA PRO A 56 6.62 -11.88 -12.26
C PRO A 56 7.61 -10.88 -11.68
N GLY A 57 8.85 -10.84 -12.21
CA GLY A 57 9.88 -9.89 -11.76
C GLY A 57 9.60 -8.42 -12.08
N ARG A 58 8.55 -8.12 -12.86
CA ARG A 58 8.12 -6.77 -13.21
C ARG A 58 6.87 -6.32 -12.45
N ILE A 59 6.40 -7.09 -11.48
CA ILE A 59 5.19 -6.80 -10.71
C ILE A 59 5.55 -6.44 -9.28
N VAL A 60 5.02 -5.30 -8.82
CA VAL A 60 5.03 -4.83 -7.43
C VAL A 60 3.58 -4.65 -6.99
N LEU A 61 3.26 -5.00 -5.75
CA LEU A 61 1.91 -4.85 -5.19
C LEU A 61 1.83 -3.65 -4.25
N ASP A 62 0.76 -2.86 -4.37
CA ASP A 62 0.45 -1.73 -3.50
C ASP A 62 -0.93 -1.95 -2.84
N PRO A 63 -1.02 -2.12 -1.51
CA PRO A 63 -2.29 -2.32 -0.80
C PRO A 63 -3.18 -1.08 -0.77
N ALA A 64 -2.82 0.00 -1.43
CA ALA A 64 -3.56 1.24 -1.55
C ALA A 64 -3.88 1.89 -0.20
N ILE A 65 -2.88 1.93 0.72
CA ILE A 65 -2.98 2.65 2.00
C ILE A 65 -3.24 4.13 1.73
N GLY A 66 -4.21 4.71 2.41
CA GLY A 66 -4.58 6.11 2.26
C GLY A 66 -5.49 6.42 1.07
N PHE A 67 -5.95 5.44 0.30
CA PHE A 67 -6.83 5.67 -0.85
C PHE A 67 -8.29 5.31 -0.63
N PHE A 68 -8.62 4.42 0.29
CA PHE A 68 -10.00 4.09 0.62
C PHE A 68 -10.63 5.15 1.52
N ARG A 69 -11.86 5.58 1.18
CA ARG A 69 -12.64 6.61 1.88
C ARG A 69 -14.10 6.21 1.91
N ARG A 70 -14.87 6.77 2.85
CA ARG A 70 -16.33 6.68 2.79
C ARG A 70 -16.86 7.36 1.54
N SER A 71 -17.94 6.84 0.97
CA SER A 71 -18.55 7.42 -0.23
C SER A 71 -18.98 8.88 -0.03
N SER A 72 -19.41 9.26 1.17
CA SER A 72 -19.80 10.63 1.54
C SER A 72 -18.62 11.61 1.65
N GLU A 73 -17.41 11.10 1.87
CA GLU A 73 -16.21 11.94 2.04
C GLU A 73 -15.45 12.15 0.72
N VAL A 74 -15.85 11.48 -0.34
CA VAL A 74 -15.19 11.53 -1.65
C VAL A 74 -15.87 12.57 -2.52
N LYS A 75 -15.30 13.77 -2.58
CA LYS A 75 -15.75 14.84 -3.51
C LYS A 75 -15.57 14.46 -4.97
N ASN A 76 -14.50 13.72 -5.29
CA ASN A 76 -14.22 13.19 -6.62
C ASN A 76 -14.47 11.69 -6.63
N LYS A 77 -15.18 11.19 -7.64
CA LYS A 77 -15.57 9.79 -7.80
C LYS A 77 -14.36 8.88 -8.16
N LEU A 78 -13.37 8.81 -7.29
CA LEU A 78 -12.28 7.84 -7.43
C LEU A 78 -12.80 6.47 -6.99
N PRO A 79 -12.98 5.52 -7.89
CA PRO A 79 -13.71 4.26 -7.61
C PRO A 79 -13.04 3.43 -6.51
N TYR A 80 -11.72 3.42 -6.43
CA TYR A 80 -10.95 2.66 -5.45
C TYR A 80 -10.92 3.28 -4.05
N THR A 81 -11.57 4.42 -3.84
CA THR A 81 -11.62 5.09 -2.54
C THR A 81 -12.90 4.80 -1.75
N LYS A 82 -13.86 4.07 -2.33
CA LYS A 82 -15.15 3.80 -1.67
C LYS A 82 -15.03 2.66 -0.66
N ILE A 83 -15.43 2.93 0.57
CA ILE A 83 -15.50 1.97 1.67
C ILE A 83 -16.63 2.32 2.61
N ASN A 84 -17.33 1.33 3.15
CA ASN A 84 -18.41 1.49 4.12
C ASN A 84 -17.95 1.17 5.55
N SER A 85 -16.85 1.81 5.99
CA SER A 85 -16.30 1.66 7.35
C SER A 85 -15.35 2.81 7.66
N ASP A 86 -14.75 2.81 8.85
CA ASP A 86 -13.68 3.78 9.16
C ASP A 86 -12.44 3.49 8.30
N TRP A 87 -12.20 4.38 7.37
CA TRP A 87 -11.10 4.26 6.41
C TRP A 87 -9.71 4.40 7.04
N ALA A 88 -9.58 5.17 8.14
CA ALA A 88 -8.31 5.32 8.83
C ALA A 88 -7.97 4.04 9.61
N GLN A 89 -8.96 3.42 10.24
CA GLN A 89 -8.79 2.12 10.88
C GLN A 89 -8.47 1.01 9.86
N ARG A 90 -9.10 1.05 8.68
CA ARG A 90 -8.74 0.15 7.56
C ARG A 90 -7.25 0.26 7.23
N ASP A 91 -6.71 1.47 7.15
CA ASP A 91 -5.32 1.68 6.79
C ASP A 91 -4.37 1.14 7.87
N ILE A 92 -4.70 1.35 9.14
CA ILE A 92 -3.98 0.75 10.28
C ILE A 92 -4.07 -0.78 10.26
N GLU A 93 -5.25 -1.35 10.00
CA GLU A 93 -5.43 -2.81 9.91
C GLU A 93 -4.55 -3.41 8.82
N ILE A 94 -4.46 -2.76 7.65
CA ILE A 94 -3.58 -3.22 6.57
C ILE A 94 -2.10 -3.15 6.97
N ILE A 95 -1.64 -2.04 7.58
CA ILE A 95 -0.25 -1.90 8.04
C ILE A 95 0.10 -3.00 9.04
N LYS A 96 -0.78 -3.27 10.00
CA LYS A 96 -0.58 -4.31 11.02
C LYS A 96 -0.52 -5.73 10.45
N ASN A 97 -1.20 -5.96 9.33
CA ASN A 97 -1.36 -7.28 8.74
C ASN A 97 -0.73 -7.41 7.35
N LEU A 98 0.27 -6.60 7.01
CA LEU A 98 0.95 -6.65 5.69
C LEU A 98 1.49 -8.04 5.37
N GLU A 99 1.98 -8.78 6.37
CA GLU A 99 2.47 -10.15 6.19
C GLU A 99 1.40 -11.08 5.62
N SER A 100 0.12 -10.88 5.97
CA SER A 100 -1.00 -11.63 5.41
C SER A 100 -1.23 -11.39 3.91
N LEU A 101 -0.70 -10.27 3.39
CA LEU A 101 -0.73 -9.94 1.95
C LEU A 101 0.48 -10.48 1.20
N LYS A 102 1.45 -11.06 1.91
CA LYS A 102 2.70 -11.57 1.34
C LYS A 102 2.43 -12.63 0.27
N THR A 103 3.11 -12.46 -0.85
CA THR A 103 3.11 -13.37 -1.99
C THR A 103 4.54 -13.47 -2.53
N LYS A 104 4.73 -14.00 -3.74
CA LYS A 104 6.03 -13.93 -4.43
C LYS A 104 6.40 -12.54 -4.95
N TYR A 105 5.47 -11.58 -4.92
CA TYR A 105 5.68 -10.21 -5.40
C TYR A 105 6.05 -9.29 -4.24
N PRO A 106 6.98 -8.34 -4.43
CA PRO A 106 7.30 -7.36 -3.41
C PRO A 106 6.11 -6.42 -3.13
N ILE A 107 5.97 -6.03 -1.86
CA ILE A 107 4.93 -5.08 -1.43
C ILE A 107 5.55 -3.70 -1.31
N LEU A 108 4.96 -2.74 -2.01
CA LEU A 108 5.23 -1.32 -1.87
C LEU A 108 4.18 -0.68 -0.97
N VAL A 109 4.61 0.14 -0.03
CA VAL A 109 3.70 0.99 0.76
C VAL A 109 4.02 2.47 0.55
N SER A 110 2.97 3.28 0.51
CA SER A 110 3.04 4.74 0.36
C SER A 110 2.25 5.38 1.50
N ILE A 111 2.92 5.68 2.61
CA ILE A 111 2.30 6.14 3.87
C ILE A 111 2.56 7.61 4.12
N SER A 112 3.67 8.14 3.59
CA SER A 112 4.17 9.47 3.89
C SER A 112 3.09 10.56 3.81
N ASN A 113 2.90 11.25 4.92
CA ASN A 113 2.00 12.38 5.12
C ASN A 113 0.52 12.12 4.79
N LYS A 114 0.11 10.84 4.73
CA LYS A 114 -1.26 10.46 4.40
C LYS A 114 -2.28 10.98 5.42
N SER A 115 -3.48 11.28 4.93
CA SER A 115 -4.56 11.88 5.72
C SER A 115 -5.08 10.98 6.84
N PHE A 116 -4.90 9.64 6.77
CA PHE A 116 -5.26 8.77 7.89
C PHE A 116 -4.40 9.07 9.13
N LEU A 117 -3.11 9.41 8.95
CA LEU A 117 -2.25 9.86 10.04
C LEU A 117 -2.76 11.17 10.62
N GLY A 118 -3.14 12.13 9.76
CA GLY A 118 -3.73 13.39 10.20
C GLY A 118 -4.98 13.19 11.04
N LYS A 119 -5.91 12.32 10.58
CA LYS A 119 -7.13 12.00 11.31
C LYS A 119 -6.86 11.36 12.68
N LEU A 120 -5.90 10.42 12.76
CA LEU A 120 -5.63 9.67 13.99
C LEU A 120 -4.76 10.44 14.99
N LEU A 121 -3.96 11.38 14.52
CA LEU A 121 -3.05 12.19 15.34
C LEU A 121 -3.55 13.62 15.53
N GLU A 122 -4.75 13.94 15.01
CA GLU A 122 -5.32 15.30 15.04
C GLU A 122 -4.36 16.34 14.44
N LYS A 123 -3.76 16.00 13.30
CA LYS A 123 -2.78 16.80 12.55
C LYS A 123 -3.32 17.18 11.18
N ASP A 124 -3.79 18.41 11.03
CA ASP A 124 -4.34 18.89 9.75
C ASP A 124 -3.23 19.13 8.73
N ASP A 125 -2.13 19.78 9.14
CA ASP A 125 -1.00 20.01 8.24
C ASP A 125 -0.23 18.71 7.96
N PRO A 126 -0.03 18.35 6.67
CA PRO A 126 0.79 17.20 6.30
C PRO A 126 2.23 17.25 6.85
N SER A 127 2.82 18.45 7.02
CA SER A 127 4.18 18.60 7.56
C SER A 127 4.32 18.14 9.01
N ASP A 128 3.23 18.17 9.78
CA ASP A 128 3.21 17.74 11.19
C ASP A 128 3.12 16.23 11.36
N ARG A 129 2.97 15.48 10.26
CA ARG A 129 2.78 14.02 10.27
C ARG A 129 4.08 13.24 10.16
N ASN A 130 5.25 13.89 10.22
CA ASN A 130 6.54 13.24 10.01
C ASN A 130 6.82 12.11 10.99
N ILE A 131 6.55 12.30 12.29
CA ILE A 131 6.76 11.26 13.33
C ILE A 131 5.82 10.09 13.08
N GLY A 132 4.53 10.36 12.85
CA GLY A 132 3.55 9.31 12.53
C GLY A 132 3.90 8.56 11.25
N THR A 133 4.42 9.27 10.24
CA THR A 133 4.94 8.66 9.01
C THR A 133 6.08 7.71 9.32
N ALA A 134 7.10 8.16 10.07
CA ALA A 134 8.28 7.36 10.40
C ALA A 134 7.92 6.07 11.15
N LEU A 135 7.02 6.17 12.15
CA LEU A 135 6.55 5.01 12.92
C LEU A 135 5.74 4.03 12.06
N ALA A 136 4.88 4.54 11.19
CA ALA A 136 4.08 3.72 10.29
C ALA A 136 4.95 3.05 9.21
N GLU A 137 5.98 3.73 8.68
CA GLU A 137 6.98 3.15 7.77
C GLU A 137 7.78 2.05 8.46
N MET A 138 8.29 2.29 9.68
CA MET A 138 8.98 1.28 10.48
C MET A 138 8.11 0.04 10.69
N THR A 139 6.87 0.23 11.15
CA THR A 139 5.93 -0.87 11.36
C THR A 139 5.66 -1.64 10.06
N SER A 140 5.53 -0.94 8.94
CA SER A 140 5.32 -1.57 7.64
C SER A 140 6.51 -2.42 7.20
N ILE A 141 7.74 -1.95 7.44
CA ILE A 141 8.97 -2.70 7.15
C ILE A 141 9.01 -3.99 8.00
N LEU A 142 8.72 -3.87 9.30
CA LEU A 142 8.67 -5.03 10.21
C LEU A 142 7.63 -6.06 9.77
N ASN A 143 6.52 -5.60 9.20
CA ASN A 143 5.41 -6.44 8.73
C ASN A 143 5.54 -6.85 7.25
N GLY A 144 6.72 -6.66 6.63
CA GLY A 144 7.05 -7.24 5.33
C GLY A 144 6.94 -6.33 4.12
N ALA A 145 6.83 -5.00 4.29
CA ALA A 145 6.99 -4.08 3.18
C ALA A 145 8.41 -4.18 2.60
N SER A 146 8.50 -4.29 1.29
CA SER A 146 9.76 -4.40 0.56
C SER A 146 10.23 -3.06 0.00
N ILE A 147 9.30 -2.16 -0.28
CA ILE A 147 9.53 -0.86 -0.90
C ILE A 147 8.73 0.20 -0.14
N ILE A 148 9.37 1.31 0.20
CA ILE A 148 8.72 2.48 0.79
C ILE A 148 8.74 3.61 -0.24
N ARG A 149 7.55 4.12 -0.60
CA ARG A 149 7.41 5.34 -1.39
C ARG A 149 7.15 6.50 -0.45
N THR A 150 8.02 7.51 -0.47
CA THR A 150 8.01 8.61 0.50
C THR A 150 8.17 9.98 -0.17
N HIS A 151 7.77 11.06 0.53
CA HIS A 151 8.05 12.45 0.18
C HIS A 151 9.33 12.97 0.86
N ASN A 152 9.84 12.26 1.89
CA ASN A 152 11.06 12.64 2.61
C ASN A 152 12.06 11.47 2.64
N PRO A 153 12.84 11.27 1.56
CA PRO A 153 13.81 10.17 1.46
C PRO A 153 14.86 10.16 2.57
N LYS A 154 15.24 11.33 3.10
CA LYS A 154 16.21 11.43 4.18
C LYS A 154 15.71 10.77 5.46
N ILE A 155 14.52 11.17 5.92
CA ILE A 155 13.89 10.57 7.11
C ILE A 155 13.65 9.07 6.89
N THR A 156 13.08 8.69 5.75
CA THR A 156 12.80 7.28 5.45
C THR A 156 14.07 6.43 5.40
N SER A 157 15.19 6.98 4.90
CA SER A 157 16.48 6.28 4.93
C SER A 157 16.94 5.99 6.36
N ASP A 158 16.77 6.95 7.27
CA ASP A 158 17.13 6.77 8.68
C ASP A 158 16.19 5.76 9.36
N VAL A 159 14.87 5.80 9.06
CA VAL A 159 13.91 4.78 9.51
C VAL A 159 14.35 3.38 9.07
N ILE A 160 14.72 3.19 7.80
CA ILE A 160 15.17 1.90 7.28
C ILE A 160 16.44 1.42 8.00
N LYS A 161 17.43 2.31 8.17
CA LYS A 161 18.68 1.99 8.89
C LYS A 161 18.41 1.58 10.33
N MET A 162 17.63 2.39 11.06
CA MET A 162 17.30 2.10 12.46
C MET A 162 16.50 0.82 12.60
N THR A 163 15.50 0.59 11.74
CA THR A 163 14.74 -0.67 11.76
C THR A 163 15.67 -1.87 11.58
N LYS A 164 16.61 -1.82 10.64
CA LYS A 164 17.59 -2.91 10.42
C LYS A 164 18.51 -3.13 11.63
N LEU A 165 18.95 -2.07 12.30
CA LEU A 165 19.80 -2.18 13.47
C LEU A 165 19.05 -2.79 14.66
N LEU A 166 17.83 -2.34 14.90
CA LEU A 166 17.00 -2.82 16.00
C LEU A 166 16.51 -4.26 15.83
N THR A 167 16.43 -4.75 14.59
CA THR A 167 15.96 -6.11 14.27
C THR A 167 17.08 -7.11 14.04
N LYS A 168 18.33 -6.66 13.90
CA LYS A 168 19.48 -7.58 13.85
C LYS A 168 19.56 -8.36 15.15
N LYS A 169 19.31 -9.68 15.08
CA LYS A 169 19.66 -10.58 16.17
C LYS A 169 21.15 -10.38 16.47
N SER A 170 21.49 -10.02 17.69
CA SER A 170 22.87 -10.04 18.18
C SER A 170 23.44 -11.42 17.83
N LYS A 171 24.50 -11.49 17.03
CA LYS A 171 25.24 -12.72 16.91
C LYS A 171 25.73 -12.98 18.34
N LYS A 172 25.12 -13.94 19.04
CA LYS A 172 25.68 -14.46 20.29
C LYS A 172 27.10 -14.92 19.92
N GLY A 173 28.09 -14.17 20.41
CA GLY A 173 29.47 -14.63 20.37
C GLY A 173 29.51 -15.97 21.13
N LEU A 174 30.06 -16.92 20.48
CA LEU A 174 30.66 -18.11 21.10
C LEU A 174 31.88 -17.66 21.89
#